data_445b4950d4c6a71c0a6744f719e74da1
#
_entry.id   445b4950d4c6a71c0a6744f719e74da1
#
_cell.length_a   1.000
_cell.length_b   1.000
_cell.length_c   1.000
_cell.angle_alpha   90.00
_cell.angle_beta   90.00
_cell.angle_gamma   90.00
#
_symmetry.space_group_name_H-M   'P 1'
#
loop_
_entity.id
_entity.type
_entity.pdbx_description
1 polymer ?
#
loop_
_entity_poly.entity_id
_entity_poly.type
_entity_poly.pdbx_seq_one_letter_code
_entity_poly.pdbx_strand_id
1 'polypeptide(L)'
;MFEYKCKLVKVVDGDTVDVDIDLGFGVWLQNQRIRLYGIDTPESRTSDAEEKKYGLAAKERMQEWLDGGNLKIVTHKDAKGKYGRILGELYTFDTNINDKMVEECHAVGYHGQSKEEIAEEHLLNRKNVVI
;
A
#
# COMPACT_ATOMS: atom_id res chain seq x y z
N MET A 1 -10.49 -14.30 -6.22
CA MET A 1 -9.24 -13.52 -6.28
C MET A 1 -8.52 -13.83 -7.57
N PHE A 2 -7.99 -12.81 -8.18
CA PHE A 2 -7.23 -12.95 -9.41
C PHE A 2 -5.84 -12.36 -9.22
N GLU A 3 -4.87 -12.92 -9.94
CA GLU A 3 -3.48 -12.55 -9.86
C GLU A 3 -3.01 -12.06 -11.22
N TYR A 4 -2.36 -10.90 -11.24
CA TYR A 4 -1.86 -10.28 -12.47
C TYR A 4 -0.46 -9.73 -12.27
N LYS A 5 0.34 -9.77 -13.33
CA LYS A 5 1.59 -9.00 -13.38
C LYS A 5 1.24 -7.53 -13.49
N CYS A 6 2.07 -6.67 -12.94
CA CYS A 6 1.87 -5.24 -13.04
C CYS A 6 3.19 -4.47 -13.08
N LYS A 7 3.09 -3.20 -13.47
CA LYS A 7 4.22 -2.27 -13.49
C LYS A 7 3.86 -1.05 -12.66
N LEU A 8 4.81 -0.58 -11.87
CA LEU A 8 4.62 0.62 -11.07
C LEU A 8 4.54 1.84 -11.98
N VAL A 9 3.52 2.67 -11.76
CA VAL A 9 3.42 4.00 -12.34
C VAL A 9 3.89 5.03 -11.30
N LYS A 10 3.32 4.98 -10.09
CA LYS A 10 3.68 5.96 -9.07
C LYS A 10 3.18 5.50 -7.69
N VAL A 11 3.96 5.79 -6.66
CA VAL A 11 3.52 5.63 -5.26
C VAL A 11 2.82 6.92 -4.85
N VAL A 12 1.57 6.81 -4.41
CA VAL A 12 0.76 7.96 -3.96
C VAL A 12 0.95 8.17 -2.46
N ASP A 13 0.78 7.13 -1.68
CA ASP A 13 1.00 7.05 -0.24
C ASP A 13 1.56 5.68 0.08
N GLY A 14 1.94 5.46 1.32
CA GLY A 14 2.46 4.14 1.74
C GLY A 14 1.45 3.00 1.54
N ASP A 15 0.17 3.29 1.44
CA ASP A 15 -0.90 2.30 1.25
C ASP A 15 -1.69 2.47 -0.04
N THR A 16 -1.23 3.34 -0.94
CA THR A 16 -1.92 3.61 -2.21
C THR A 16 -0.90 3.80 -3.32
N VAL A 17 -1.04 3.02 -4.39
CA VAL A 17 -0.12 3.08 -5.53
C VAL A 17 -0.91 3.07 -6.84
N ASP A 18 -0.33 3.63 -7.88
CA ASP A 18 -0.86 3.54 -9.22
C ASP A 18 0.01 2.57 -10.02
N VAL A 19 -0.62 1.64 -10.71
CA VAL A 19 0.06 0.61 -11.50
C VAL A 19 -0.64 0.42 -12.85
N ASP A 20 0.13 -0.14 -13.79
CA ASP A 20 -0.43 -0.69 -15.03
C ASP A 20 -0.56 -2.19 -14.82
N ILE A 21 -1.73 -2.76 -15.13
CA ILE A 21 -2.02 -4.17 -14.92
C ILE A 21 -2.01 -4.90 -16.26
N ASP A 22 -1.23 -5.97 -16.33
CA ASP A 22 -1.14 -6.83 -17.51
C ASP A 22 -2.28 -7.85 -17.47
N LEU A 23 -3.22 -7.72 -18.41
CA LEU A 23 -4.36 -8.62 -18.52
C LEU A 23 -4.07 -9.81 -19.46
N GLY A 24 -2.87 -9.90 -20.00
CA GLY A 24 -2.52 -10.92 -20.99
C GLY A 24 -2.87 -10.50 -22.41
N PHE A 25 -2.35 -11.25 -23.37
CA PHE A 25 -2.59 -11.00 -24.80
C PHE A 25 -2.19 -9.59 -25.27
N GLY A 26 -1.23 -8.96 -24.59
CA GLY A 26 -0.83 -7.59 -24.92
C GLY A 26 -1.81 -6.51 -24.45
N VAL A 27 -2.79 -6.87 -23.64
CA VAL A 27 -3.79 -5.93 -23.13
C VAL A 27 -3.37 -5.43 -21.76
N TRP A 28 -3.28 -4.12 -21.63
CA TRP A 28 -2.91 -3.47 -20.37
C TRP A 28 -4.02 -2.55 -19.87
N LEU A 29 -4.30 -2.64 -18.58
CA LEU A 29 -5.21 -1.70 -17.91
C LEU A 29 -4.31 -0.66 -17.25
N GLN A 30 -4.25 0.54 -17.85
CA GLN A 30 -3.29 1.58 -17.45
C GLN A 30 -3.77 2.45 -16.30
N ASN A 31 -2.84 2.94 -15.50
CA ASN A 31 -3.09 3.93 -14.44
C ASN A 31 -4.18 3.52 -13.46
N GLN A 32 -4.11 2.29 -12.97
CA GLN A 32 -5.08 1.82 -11.99
C GLN A 32 -4.62 2.15 -10.58
N ARG A 33 -5.47 2.80 -9.81
CA ARG A 33 -5.18 3.11 -8.42
C ARG A 33 -5.52 1.93 -7.54
N ILE A 34 -4.51 1.47 -6.80
CA ILE A 34 -4.61 0.32 -5.89
C ILE A 34 -4.56 0.83 -4.46
N ARG A 35 -5.58 0.51 -3.68
CA ARG A 35 -5.56 0.64 -2.23
C ARG A 35 -5.07 -0.68 -1.67
N LEU A 36 -3.98 -0.66 -0.93
CA LEU A 36 -3.39 -1.90 -0.42
C LEU A 36 -4.30 -2.52 0.64
N TYR A 37 -4.66 -3.77 0.40
CA TYR A 37 -5.62 -4.49 1.22
C TYR A 37 -5.03 -4.82 2.59
N GLY A 38 -5.84 -4.60 3.63
CA GLY A 38 -5.53 -5.05 4.99
C GLY A 38 -4.51 -4.21 5.73
N ILE A 39 -4.09 -3.06 5.21
CA ILE A 39 -3.14 -2.18 5.90
C ILE A 39 -3.59 -0.72 5.88
N ASP A 40 -3.05 0.04 6.80
CA ASP A 40 -3.22 1.48 6.86
C ASP A 40 -1.88 2.12 7.22
N THR A 41 -1.47 3.14 6.47
CA THR A 41 -0.23 3.87 6.74
C THR A 41 -0.55 5.29 7.22
N PRO A 42 0.41 5.95 7.92
CA PRO A 42 0.22 7.36 8.25
C PRO A 42 0.05 8.20 7.00
N GLU A 43 -0.69 9.28 7.11
CA GLU A 43 -0.93 10.19 5.99
C GLU A 43 0.33 10.95 5.61
N SER A 44 0.67 11.00 4.33
CA SER A 44 1.82 11.75 3.84
C SER A 44 1.44 13.18 3.46
N ARG A 45 0.15 13.44 3.29
CA ARG A 45 -0.38 14.76 2.91
C ARG A 45 -1.31 15.29 3.99
N THR A 46 -0.77 15.52 5.17
CA THR A 46 -1.49 16.04 6.32
C THR A 46 -0.83 17.30 6.83
N SER A 47 -1.60 18.15 7.52
CA SER A 47 -1.06 19.33 8.19
C SER A 47 -0.34 18.97 9.51
N ASP A 48 -0.55 17.76 10.03
CA ASP A 48 0.17 17.26 11.20
C ASP A 48 1.61 16.92 10.81
N ALA A 49 2.56 17.75 11.24
CA ALA A 49 3.96 17.62 10.86
C ALA A 49 4.58 16.31 11.34
N GLU A 50 4.18 15.80 12.51
CA GLU A 50 4.70 14.53 13.02
C GLU A 50 4.15 13.35 12.21
N GLU A 51 2.86 13.31 11.99
CA GLU A 51 2.25 12.24 11.19
C GLU A 51 2.84 12.25 9.77
N LYS A 52 3.03 13.43 9.20
CA LYS A 52 3.59 13.58 7.85
C LYS A 52 4.96 12.94 7.71
N LYS A 53 5.82 13.06 8.72
CA LYS A 53 7.16 12.43 8.70
C LYS A 53 7.05 10.93 8.51
N TYR A 54 6.15 10.30 9.26
CA TYR A 54 5.95 8.86 9.21
C TYR A 54 5.21 8.43 7.95
N GLY A 55 4.30 9.26 7.46
CA GLY A 55 3.64 9.05 6.19
C GLY A 55 4.60 9.08 5.01
N LEU A 56 5.52 10.05 5.00
CA LEU A 56 6.56 10.14 3.97
C LEU A 56 7.55 8.98 4.06
N ALA A 57 7.89 8.54 5.28
CA ALA A 57 8.76 7.38 5.48
C ALA A 57 8.11 6.11 4.93
N ALA A 58 6.82 5.91 5.19
CA ALA A 58 6.07 4.77 4.66
C ALA A 58 6.00 4.81 3.13
N LYS A 59 5.76 5.99 2.56
CA LYS A 59 5.74 6.18 1.11
C LYS A 59 7.09 5.85 0.48
N GLU A 60 8.17 6.30 1.07
CA GLU A 60 9.53 6.03 0.60
C GLU A 60 9.84 4.54 0.68
N ARG A 61 9.47 3.89 1.78
CA ARG A 61 9.70 2.44 1.94
C ARG A 61 8.90 1.63 0.93
N MET A 62 7.66 2.03 0.65
CA MET A 62 6.87 1.40 -0.40
C MET A 62 7.57 1.53 -1.75
N GLN A 63 8.10 2.71 -2.07
CA GLN A 63 8.86 2.92 -3.29
C GLN A 63 10.06 1.98 -3.37
N GLU A 64 10.79 1.81 -2.29
CA GLU A 64 11.95 0.91 -2.23
C GLU A 64 11.54 -0.55 -2.49
N TRP A 65 10.43 -1.01 -1.89
CA TRP A 65 9.92 -2.35 -2.14
C TRP A 65 9.54 -2.56 -3.61
N LEU A 66 8.86 -1.57 -4.20
CA LEU A 66 8.38 -1.66 -5.58
C LEU A 66 9.52 -1.54 -6.59
N ASP A 67 10.59 -0.86 -6.25
CA ASP A 67 11.79 -0.76 -7.10
C ASP A 67 12.49 -2.11 -7.29
N GLY A 68 12.19 -3.09 -6.44
CA GLY A 68 12.70 -4.45 -6.60
C GLY A 68 12.25 -5.15 -7.88
N GLY A 69 11.20 -4.64 -8.51
CA GLY A 69 10.69 -5.17 -9.78
C GLY A 69 9.93 -6.48 -9.63
N ASN A 70 9.61 -7.10 -10.74
CA ASN A 70 8.85 -8.34 -10.83
C ASN A 70 7.56 -8.28 -9.98
N LEU A 71 6.77 -7.23 -10.23
CA LEU A 71 5.60 -6.93 -9.43
C LEU A 71 4.38 -7.72 -9.89
N LYS A 72 3.61 -8.14 -8.89
CA LYS A 72 2.39 -8.90 -9.08
C LYS A 72 1.34 -8.35 -8.12
N ILE A 73 0.09 -8.29 -8.57
CA ILE A 73 -1.04 -7.91 -7.74
C ILE A 73 -1.99 -9.06 -7.61
N VAL A 74 -2.44 -9.31 -6.36
CA VAL A 74 -3.55 -10.24 -6.08
C VAL A 74 -4.73 -9.36 -5.70
N THR A 75 -5.76 -9.37 -6.54
CA THR A 75 -6.93 -8.51 -6.33
C THR A 75 -7.87 -9.10 -5.31
N HIS A 76 -8.44 -8.26 -4.46
CA HIS A 76 -9.48 -8.63 -3.55
C HIS A 76 -10.81 -8.10 -4.05
N LYS A 77 -11.84 -8.93 -3.94
CA LYS A 77 -13.16 -8.54 -4.34
C LYS A 77 -13.69 -7.53 -3.33
N ASP A 78 -13.66 -6.29 -3.72
CA ASP A 78 -14.39 -5.26 -3.00
C ASP A 78 -15.70 -5.05 -3.72
N ALA A 79 -16.76 -5.00 -2.97
CA ALA A 79 -18.09 -4.72 -3.50
C ALA A 79 -18.08 -3.42 -4.30
N LYS A 80 -17.27 -2.44 -3.91
CA LYS A 80 -16.99 -1.25 -4.72
C LYS A 80 -15.85 -0.52 -4.08
N GLY A 81 -14.71 -0.49 -4.72
CA GLY A 81 -13.69 0.44 -4.32
C GLY A 81 -14.31 1.82 -4.21
N LYS A 82 -14.42 2.36 -2.99
CA LYS A 82 -14.74 3.76 -2.82
C LYS A 82 -13.76 4.54 -3.68
N TYR A 83 -14.24 5.47 -4.47
CA TYR A 83 -13.39 6.31 -5.32
C TYR A 83 -12.74 5.57 -6.50
N GLY A 84 -13.30 4.45 -6.94
CA GLY A 84 -12.79 3.70 -8.10
C GLY A 84 -11.44 3.03 -7.88
N ARG A 85 -11.07 2.77 -6.63
CA ARG A 85 -9.83 2.07 -6.30
C ARG A 85 -10.04 0.56 -6.32
N ILE A 86 -9.01 -0.15 -6.74
CA ILE A 86 -8.96 -1.60 -6.66
C ILE A 86 -8.28 -1.96 -5.33
N LEU A 87 -8.85 -2.91 -4.61
CA LEU A 87 -8.19 -3.45 -3.41
C LEU A 87 -7.25 -4.58 -3.83
N GLY A 88 -6.04 -4.57 -3.32
CA GLY A 88 -5.09 -5.61 -3.68
C GLY A 88 -3.91 -5.76 -2.74
N GLU A 89 -3.26 -6.91 -2.87
CA GLU A 89 -1.98 -7.17 -2.24
C GLU A 89 -0.90 -7.16 -3.32
N LEU A 90 0.20 -6.47 -3.06
CA LEU A 90 1.32 -6.39 -3.98
C LEU A 90 2.43 -7.33 -3.55
N TYR A 91 3.02 -7.98 -4.53
CA TYR A 91 4.17 -8.86 -4.35
C TYR A 91 5.33 -8.40 -5.22
N THR A 92 6.53 -8.50 -4.67
CA THR A 92 7.76 -8.46 -5.45
C THR A 92 8.36 -9.86 -5.35
N PHE A 93 8.47 -10.55 -6.49
CA PHE A 93 8.75 -11.99 -6.50
C PHE A 93 7.72 -12.72 -5.62
N ASP A 94 8.14 -13.47 -4.61
CA ASP A 94 7.23 -14.19 -3.71
C ASP A 94 6.96 -13.45 -2.40
N THR A 95 7.45 -12.21 -2.27
CA THR A 95 7.33 -11.44 -1.03
C THR A 95 6.08 -10.57 -1.05
N ASN A 96 5.22 -10.76 -0.07
CA ASN A 96 4.03 -9.92 0.12
C ASN A 96 4.45 -8.58 0.72
N ILE A 97 4.34 -7.51 -0.07
CA ILE A 97 4.76 -6.18 0.35
C ILE A 97 3.83 -5.62 1.43
N ASN A 98 2.52 -5.91 1.35
CA ASN A 98 1.56 -5.46 2.36
C ASN A 98 1.98 -5.96 3.74
N ASP A 99 2.33 -7.25 3.85
CA ASP A 99 2.78 -7.84 5.11
C ASP A 99 4.10 -7.23 5.58
N LYS A 100 5.03 -6.97 4.66
CA LYS A 100 6.32 -6.38 5.00
C LYS A 100 6.18 -4.97 5.57
N MET A 101 5.25 -4.19 5.03
CA MET A 101 5.00 -2.85 5.56
C MET A 101 4.52 -2.90 7.02
N VAL A 102 3.70 -3.88 7.36
CA VAL A 102 3.26 -4.10 8.75
C VAL A 102 4.42 -4.58 9.62
N GLU A 103 5.18 -5.56 9.16
CA GLU A 103 6.35 -6.08 9.89
C GLU A 103 7.37 -4.98 10.20
N GLU A 104 7.56 -4.06 9.27
CA GLU A 104 8.53 -2.97 9.39
C GLU A 104 7.97 -1.76 10.15
N CYS A 105 6.75 -1.87 10.67
CA CYS A 105 6.07 -0.82 11.43
C CYS A 105 5.73 0.44 10.63
N HIS A 106 5.77 0.38 9.31
CA HIS A 106 5.33 1.47 8.44
C HIS A 106 3.82 1.47 8.24
N ALA A 107 3.17 0.35 8.51
CA ALA A 107 1.72 0.21 8.38
C ALA A 107 1.13 -0.50 9.58
N VAL A 108 -0.16 -0.25 9.81
CA VAL A 108 -0.97 -0.95 10.79
C VAL A 108 -1.85 -1.93 10.04
N GLY A 109 -2.01 -3.15 10.54
CA GLY A 109 -2.96 -4.09 9.97
C GLY A 109 -4.37 -3.53 10.12
N TYR A 110 -5.12 -3.47 9.02
CA TYR A 110 -6.47 -2.92 9.02
C TYR A 110 -7.50 -4.03 8.82
N HIS A 111 -8.36 -4.22 9.81
CA HIS A 111 -9.38 -5.27 9.79
C HIS A 111 -10.74 -4.76 10.27
N GLY A 112 -10.98 -3.45 10.15
CA GLY A 112 -12.24 -2.85 10.54
C GLY A 112 -12.27 -2.26 11.95
N GLN A 113 -11.12 -2.22 12.64
CA GLN A 113 -11.02 -1.57 13.95
C GLN A 113 -11.32 -0.07 13.85
N SER A 114 -11.61 0.55 14.99
CA SER A 114 -11.95 1.98 15.05
C SER A 114 -10.77 2.86 14.64
N LYS A 115 -11.07 4.09 14.25
CA LYS A 115 -10.03 5.09 13.94
C LYS A 115 -9.14 5.36 15.14
N GLU A 116 -9.72 5.32 16.35
CA GLU A 116 -8.95 5.53 17.58
C GLU A 116 -7.94 4.43 17.82
N GLU A 117 -8.34 3.18 17.61
CA GLU A 117 -7.45 2.02 17.72
C GLU A 117 -6.31 2.10 16.70
N ILE A 118 -6.63 2.47 15.47
CA ILE A 118 -5.64 2.64 14.41
C ILE A 118 -4.66 3.75 14.79
N ALA A 119 -5.15 4.87 15.30
CA ALA A 119 -4.30 5.98 15.71
C ALA A 119 -3.33 5.58 16.82
N GLU A 120 -3.80 4.81 17.81
CA GLU A 120 -2.94 4.30 18.87
C GLU A 120 -1.86 3.37 18.35
N GLU A 121 -2.23 2.47 17.44
CA GLU A 121 -1.28 1.55 16.83
C GLU A 121 -0.21 2.28 16.01
N HIS A 122 -0.58 3.33 15.30
CA HIS A 122 0.37 4.18 14.59
C HIS A 122 1.34 4.86 15.56
N LEU A 123 0.85 5.36 16.69
CA LEU A 123 1.71 5.99 17.69
C LEU A 123 2.72 4.99 18.26
N LEU A 124 2.31 3.76 18.50
CA LEU A 124 3.21 2.71 18.94
C LEU A 124 4.26 2.37 17.89
N ASN A 125 3.86 2.32 16.63
CA ASN A 125 4.78 2.04 15.53
C ASN A 125 5.87 3.09 15.38
N ARG A 126 5.59 4.35 15.71
CA ARG A 126 6.57 5.45 15.61
C ARG A 126 7.86 5.16 16.36
N LYS A 127 7.77 4.40 17.45
CA LYS A 127 8.94 4.04 18.26
C LYS A 127 9.90 3.13 17.53
N ASN A 128 9.43 2.43 16.50
CA ASN A 128 10.20 1.43 15.77
C ASN A 128 10.64 1.89 14.38
N VAL A 129 10.28 3.12 13.99
CA VAL A 129 10.63 3.68 12.69
C VAL A 129 11.73 4.72 12.88
N VAL A 130 12.82 4.53 12.15
CA VAL A 130 13.94 5.49 12.15
C VAL A 130 13.70 6.49 11.04
N ILE A 131 13.69 7.75 11.40
CA ILE A 131 13.48 8.85 10.45
C ILE A 131 14.68 9.77 10.43
#